data_75ba5df999c9ed38e4b62d6cbd5a64d6
#
_entry.id   75ba5df999c9ed38e4b62d6cbd5a64d6
#
_cell.length_a   1.000
_cell.length_b   1.000
_cell.length_c   1.000
_cell.angle_alpha   90.00
_cell.angle_beta   90.00
_cell.angle_gamma   90.00
#
_symmetry.space_group_name_H-M   'P 1'
#
loop_
_entity.id
_entity.type
_entity.pdbx_description
1 polymer ?
#
loop_
_entity_poly.entity_id
_entity_poly.type
_entity_poly.pdbx_seq_one_letter_code
_entity_poly.pdbx_strand_id
1 'polypeptide(L)' 'MVTVGDKGQIVIPARARKLFDISPGDQLVVLGDESQGMAIIKAKDFLNMANMIRNAVKK' A
#
# COMPACT_ATOMS: atom_id res chain seq x y z
N MET A 1 4.08 -3.26 -15.18
CA MET A 1 2.83 -4.00 -15.35
C MET A 1 2.96 -5.36 -14.70
N VAL A 2 1.97 -5.79 -13.94
CA VAL A 2 2.01 -7.09 -13.28
C VAL A 2 0.79 -7.90 -13.69
N THR A 3 0.92 -9.24 -13.57
CA THR A 3 -0.17 -10.15 -13.88
C THR A 3 -0.64 -10.84 -12.61
N VAL A 4 -1.95 -10.92 -12.43
CA VAL A 4 -2.53 -11.59 -11.26
C VAL A 4 -2.46 -13.09 -11.45
N GLY A 5 -1.93 -13.79 -10.46
CA GLY A 5 -1.85 -15.25 -10.48
C GLY A 5 -3.19 -15.90 -10.17
N ASP A 6 -3.20 -17.23 -10.25
CA ASP A 6 -4.43 -18.02 -10.07
C ASP A 6 -5.10 -17.80 -8.72
N LYS A 7 -4.33 -17.53 -7.70
CA LYS A 7 -4.85 -17.34 -6.35
C LYS A 7 -5.00 -15.86 -5.98
N GLY A 8 -4.97 -14.99 -6.96
CA GLY A 8 -5.07 -13.56 -6.71
C GLY A 8 -3.76 -12.92 -6.28
N GLN A 9 -2.64 -13.60 -6.48
CA GLN A 9 -1.33 -13.10 -6.07
C GLN A 9 -0.69 -12.29 -7.18
N ILE A 10 0.09 -11.30 -6.78
CA ILE A 10 0.93 -10.54 -7.72
C ILE A 10 2.35 -10.48 -7.18
N VAL A 11 3.30 -10.27 -8.09
CA VAL A 11 4.70 -10.05 -7.71
C VAL A 11 4.98 -8.57 -7.84
N ILE A 12 5.44 -7.97 -6.75
CA ILE A 12 5.84 -6.56 -6.77
C ILE A 12 7.18 -6.47 -7.48
N PRO A 13 7.28 -5.68 -8.56
CA PRO A 13 8.54 -5.58 -9.30
C PRO A 13 9.70 -5.13 -8.41
N ALA A 14 10.89 -5.66 -8.70
CA ALA A 14 12.08 -5.33 -7.92
C ALA A 14 12.33 -3.82 -7.87
N ARG A 15 12.07 -3.13 -8.97
CA ARG A 15 12.26 -1.69 -9.06
C ARG A 15 11.35 -0.95 -8.08
N ALA A 16 10.10 -1.40 -7.98
CA ALA A 16 9.16 -0.79 -7.03
C ALA A 16 9.56 -1.08 -5.60
N ARG A 17 10.04 -2.30 -5.33
CA ARG A 17 10.48 -2.66 -3.99
C ARG A 17 11.65 -1.79 -3.53
N LYS A 18 12.57 -1.48 -4.43
CA LYS A 18 13.69 -0.61 -4.10
C LYS A 18 13.26 0.82 -3.91
N LEU A 19 12.40 1.29 -4.80
CA LEU A 19 11.96 2.69 -4.78
C LEU A 19 11.19 3.02 -3.51
N PHE A 20 10.35 2.09 -3.05
CA PHE A 20 9.52 2.31 -1.88
C PHE A 20 10.01 1.57 -0.64
N ASP A 21 11.21 0.99 -0.71
CA ASP A 21 11.84 0.31 0.42
C ASP A 21 10.94 -0.80 1.00
N ILE A 22 10.48 -1.68 0.13
CA ILE A 22 9.63 -2.80 0.51
C ILE A 22 10.50 -4.04 0.66
N SER A 23 10.45 -4.67 1.84
CA SER A 23 11.24 -5.85 2.17
C SER A 23 10.34 -7.03 2.52
N PRO A 24 10.87 -8.26 2.42
CA PRO A 24 10.10 -9.43 2.84
C PRO A 24 9.62 -9.26 4.29
N GLY A 25 8.37 -9.60 4.53
CA GLY A 25 7.77 -9.45 5.84
C GLY A 25 7.09 -8.13 6.09
N ASP A 26 7.30 -7.15 5.21
CA ASP A 26 6.62 -5.88 5.34
C ASP A 26 5.13 -6.05 5.12
N GLN A 27 4.35 -5.27 5.84
CA GLN A 27 2.90 -5.29 5.69
C GLN A 27 2.46 -4.15 4.78
N LEU A 28 1.50 -4.46 3.93
CA LEU A 28 0.95 -3.49 2.98
C LEU A 28 -0.55 -3.39 3.20
N VAL A 29 -1.06 -2.17 3.02
CA VAL A 29 -2.49 -1.91 3.08
C VAL A 29 -3.01 -1.78 1.66
N VAL A 30 -4.08 -2.51 1.35
CA VAL A 30 -4.71 -2.44 0.04
C VAL A 30 -5.98 -1.61 0.19
N LEU A 31 -6.06 -0.52 -0.55
CA LEU A 31 -7.22 0.36 -0.54
C LEU A 31 -7.94 0.23 -1.87
N GLY A 32 -9.26 0.09 -1.81
CA GLY A 32 -10.05 -0.07 -3.03
C GLY A 32 -11.18 0.94 -3.11
N ASP A 33 -11.44 1.39 -4.34
CA ASP A 33 -12.53 2.29 -4.64
C ASP A 33 -13.12 1.83 -5.98
N GLU A 34 -14.42 1.57 -6.01
CA GLU A 34 -15.06 1.04 -7.21
C GLU A 34 -14.90 1.94 -8.42
N SER A 35 -14.83 3.25 -8.20
CA SER A 35 -14.73 4.20 -9.31
C SER A 35 -13.29 4.51 -9.71
N GLN A 36 -12.33 4.32 -8.82
CA GLN A 36 -10.94 4.73 -9.08
C GLN A 36 -9.95 3.57 -9.13
N GLY A 37 -10.31 2.41 -8.60
CA GLY A 37 -9.43 1.26 -8.59
C GLY A 37 -8.80 1.00 -7.23
N MET A 38 -7.63 0.37 -7.24
CA MET A 38 -6.94 -0.01 -6.01
C MET A 38 -5.59 0.65 -5.90
N ALA A 39 -5.17 0.88 -4.64
CA ALA A 39 -3.84 1.36 -4.33
C ALA A 39 -3.24 0.47 -3.25
N ILE A 40 -1.92 0.32 -3.26
CA ILE A 40 -1.20 -0.44 -2.25
C ILE A 40 -0.21 0.50 -1.57
N ILE A 41 -0.28 0.56 -0.26
CA ILE A 41 0.52 1.49 0.54
C ILE A 41 1.20 0.69 1.65
N LYS A 42 2.44 1.05 1.99
CA LYS A 42 3.09 0.43 3.14
C LYS A 42 2.27 0.75 4.41
N ALA A 43 2.07 -0.27 5.25
CA ALA A 43 1.28 -0.08 6.46
C ALA A 43 1.83 1.05 7.34
N LYS A 44 3.16 1.16 7.41
CA LYS A 44 3.81 2.22 8.16
C LYS A 44 3.41 3.60 7.65
N ASP A 45 3.40 3.78 6.34
CA ASP A 45 3.03 5.06 5.74
C ASP A 45 1.55 5.36 5.94
N PHE A 46 0.72 4.33 5.85
CA PHE A 46 -0.71 4.49 6.08
C PHE A 46 -0.99 4.94 7.52
N LEU A 47 -0.31 4.35 8.50
CA LEU A 47 -0.49 4.72 9.89
C LEU A 47 -0.04 6.15 10.16
N ASN A 48 1.06 6.57 9.53
CA ASN A 48 1.53 7.95 9.66
C ASN A 48 0.50 8.93 9.11
N MET A 49 -0.08 8.60 7.96
CA MET A 49 -1.11 9.44 7.34
C MET A 49 -2.34 9.53 8.22
N ALA A 50 -2.78 8.40 8.79
CA ALA A 50 -3.94 8.36 9.67
C ALA A 50 -3.71 9.20 10.92
N ASN A 51 -2.50 9.15 11.49
CA ASN A 51 -2.16 9.95 12.65
C ASN A 51 -2.18 11.44 12.34
N MET A 52 -1.68 11.82 11.16
CA MET A 52 -1.72 13.21 10.72
C MET A 52 -3.14 13.73 10.62
N ILE A 53 -4.02 12.93 10.04
CA ILE A 53 -5.43 13.31 9.89
C ILE A 53 -6.09 13.46 11.26
N ARG A 54 -5.83 12.51 12.16
CA ARG A 54 -6.40 12.55 13.50
C ARG A 54 -5.96 13.80 14.24
N ASN A 55 -4.67 14.14 14.14
CA ASN A 55 -4.14 15.34 14.81
C ASN A 55 -4.71 16.62 14.21
N ALA A 56 -4.98 16.61 12.91
CA ALA A 56 -5.52 17.79 12.23
C ALA A 56 -6.96 18.09 12.65
N VAL A 57 -7.76 17.04 12.93
CA VAL A 57 -9.18 17.24 13.29
C VAL A 57 -9.41 17.29 14.79
N LYS A 58 -8.41 16.98 15.57
CA LYS A 58 -8.52 16.98 17.02
C LYS A 58 -8.55 18.41 17.55
N LYS A 59 -9.48 18.69 18.40
CA LYS A 59 -9.62 20.03 19.01
C LYS A 59 -9.15 20.02 20.43
#